data_b5d4f83bd57d41dea4edc94e73ec6d89
#
_entry.id   b5d4f83bd57d41dea4edc94e73ec6d89
#
_cell.length_a   1.000
_cell.length_b   1.000
_cell.length_c   1.000
_cell.angle_alpha   90.00
_cell.angle_beta   90.00
_cell.angle_gamma   90.00
#
_symmetry.space_group_name_H-M   'P 1'
#
loop_
_entity.id
_entity.type
_entity.pdbx_description
1 polymer ?
#
loop_
_entity_poly.entity_id
_entity_poly.type
_entity_poly.pdbx_seq_one_letter_code
_entity_poly.pdbx_strand_id
1 'polypeptide(L)'
;MKLILCTAIALTLAGCGGGGGGGGIPAVAPASAPAAASPVVADAATVVAVRPGVSPFIAFVDLRVAAGEVLSSAHYRIEPKPGSVSRPVDVDYAASYLSGRGYAASLGSSGSTVTVPVFGLYANYQNLVDIELQFADGDVEPIQAKVDTAAYTDPNGIYDRPVILKARTAGAALGFDFFYMKSALGSPVVVDTDGQMRWVVPATMSSASSAVRGNGFVIGDPQAPRVRRLEFDGTTRDTALQAPDVTNFHHNIDPGKVGLLGEVDAIRNGVQAIESTLVEFDPDTGALIKTWDLGDTLSRAMQAAGDDPAAFVRPGVDWFHMNAATYDPRDDSVIVSSRENFVLKIDYASGDLLWILGDPAKYWHTFPSLAARSLTLGSGGLYPIGQHAVSIAHDGSLMLMNDGLASVNQPAGAPAGEARGYSAVSAYTIDAAGRGATEATRFDYGQSVFSSVCSSAYEAAADGSVLVDYAVADNTTHARLVGLDPGQNVVFDFEYPTTGCNTSWNAQPISFDAMRFQ
;
A
#
# COMPACT_ATOMS: atom_id res chain seq x y z
N MET A 1 -0.42 52.00 6.93
CA MET A 1 -0.95 52.86 5.84
C MET A 1 -2.07 52.07 5.19
N LYS A 2 -3.28 52.26 5.68
CA LYS A 2 -4.48 52.89 5.03
C LYS A 2 -4.67 52.39 3.59
N LEU A 3 -5.75 51.71 3.22
CA LEU A 3 -7.05 52.28 3.04
C LEU A 3 -8.17 51.21 2.97
N ILE A 4 -9.21 51.52 3.67
CA ILE A 4 -10.59 51.04 3.68
C ILE A 4 -11.29 51.54 2.42
N LEU A 5 -12.21 50.77 1.81
CA LEU A 5 -13.39 51.40 1.21
C LEU A 5 -14.63 50.50 1.35
N CYS A 6 -15.64 51.17 1.86
CA CYS A 6 -17.00 50.73 2.17
C CYS A 6 -17.96 50.88 0.97
N THR A 7 -19.01 50.04 0.99
CA THR A 7 -20.44 50.40 0.93
C THR A 7 -21.10 50.77 -0.41
N ALA A 8 -22.27 50.18 -0.69
CA ALA A 8 -23.53 50.94 -0.66
C ALA A 8 -24.77 50.04 -0.81
N ILE A 9 -25.67 50.24 0.13
CA ILE A 9 -27.07 49.77 0.18
C ILE A 9 -27.91 50.78 -0.59
N ALA A 10 -28.90 50.33 -1.39
CA ALA A 10 -29.97 51.17 -1.88
C ALA A 10 -31.35 50.53 -1.58
N LEU A 11 -32.05 51.15 -0.66
CA LEU A 11 -33.49 51.07 -0.47
C LEU A 11 -34.19 51.95 -1.51
N THR A 12 -35.35 51.50 -2.05
CA THR A 12 -36.35 52.38 -2.61
C THR A 12 -37.75 52.05 -2.11
N LEU A 13 -38.41 53.10 -1.68
CA LEU A 13 -39.71 53.14 -1.03
C LEU A 13 -40.87 53.03 -2.02
N ALA A 14 -42.00 52.70 -1.43
CA ALA A 14 -43.35 52.62 -1.95
C ALA A 14 -43.90 54.00 -2.34
N GLY A 15 -44.80 54.01 -3.32
CA GLY A 15 -45.72 55.11 -3.61
C GLY A 15 -47.14 54.62 -3.81
N CYS A 16 -48.04 55.09 -2.93
CA CYS A 16 -49.47 54.93 -3.06
C CYS A 16 -50.06 56.02 -3.96
N GLY A 17 -51.08 55.68 -4.76
CA GLY A 17 -51.93 56.66 -5.44
C GLY A 17 -53.21 56.02 -5.94
N GLY A 18 -54.38 56.50 -5.41
CA GLY A 18 -55.68 55.88 -5.52
C GLY A 18 -56.57 56.43 -6.62
N GLY A 19 -57.69 55.74 -6.83
CA GLY A 19 -58.99 56.30 -7.14
C GLY A 19 -59.54 56.11 -8.54
N GLY A 20 -60.72 55.52 -8.66
CA GLY A 20 -61.65 55.71 -9.76
C GLY A 20 -62.39 54.48 -10.20
N GLY A 21 -63.71 54.43 -9.82
CA GLY A 21 -64.60 53.31 -10.12
C GLY A 21 -65.11 53.24 -11.56
N GLY A 22 -65.52 52.06 -11.95
CA GLY A 22 -66.22 51.80 -13.20
C GLY A 22 -66.65 50.32 -13.21
N GLY A 23 -68.02 50.10 -13.05
CA GLY A 23 -68.59 48.77 -13.10
C GLY A 23 -68.47 48.11 -14.47
N GLY A 24 -67.94 46.92 -14.47
CA GLY A 24 -67.91 46.04 -15.64
C GLY A 24 -68.28 44.61 -15.24
N ILE A 25 -69.15 44.02 -16.01
CA ILE A 25 -69.71 42.66 -15.85
C ILE A 25 -68.55 41.67 -15.83
N PRO A 26 -68.55 40.63 -14.90
CA PRO A 26 -67.48 39.66 -14.89
C PRO A 26 -67.54 38.75 -16.12
N ALA A 27 -66.54 38.77 -16.98
CA ALA A 27 -66.35 37.78 -17.99
C ALA A 27 -65.89 36.48 -17.30
N VAL A 28 -66.58 35.38 -17.52
CA VAL A 28 -66.22 34.05 -17.09
C VAL A 28 -64.93 33.66 -17.85
N ALA A 29 -63.84 33.57 -17.15
CA ALA A 29 -62.58 33.05 -17.69
C ALA A 29 -62.79 31.57 -18.08
N PRO A 30 -62.27 31.13 -19.23
CA PRO A 30 -62.29 29.71 -19.57
C PRO A 30 -61.45 28.93 -18.55
N ALA A 31 -62.02 27.79 -18.10
CA ALA A 31 -61.32 26.90 -17.19
C ALA A 31 -59.96 26.51 -17.77
N SER A 32 -58.91 26.79 -17.03
CA SER A 32 -57.54 26.36 -17.37
C SER A 32 -57.55 24.82 -17.49
N ALA A 33 -57.12 24.34 -18.64
CA ALA A 33 -56.87 22.91 -18.81
C ALA A 33 -55.93 22.42 -17.68
N PRO A 34 -56.10 21.22 -17.11
CA PRO A 34 -55.19 20.68 -16.13
C PRO A 34 -53.78 20.67 -16.77
N ALA A 35 -52.81 21.23 -16.08
CA ALA A 35 -51.43 21.14 -16.47
C ALA A 35 -51.09 19.65 -16.65
N ALA A 36 -50.61 19.30 -17.82
CA ALA A 36 -50.10 17.95 -18.05
C ALA A 36 -49.06 17.65 -16.96
N ALA A 37 -49.29 16.58 -16.22
CA ALA A 37 -48.32 16.11 -15.27
C ALA A 37 -47.00 15.93 -16.02
N SER A 38 -45.94 16.57 -15.55
CA SER A 38 -44.59 16.31 -16.09
C SER A 38 -44.34 14.79 -16.05
N PRO A 39 -43.85 14.20 -17.11
CA PRO A 39 -43.53 12.78 -17.08
C PRO A 39 -42.58 12.54 -15.90
N VAL A 40 -42.97 11.64 -15.00
CA VAL A 40 -42.08 11.11 -13.98
C VAL A 40 -41.00 10.38 -14.79
N VAL A 41 -39.82 10.96 -14.90
CA VAL A 41 -38.65 10.25 -15.43
C VAL A 41 -38.44 9.10 -14.45
N ALA A 42 -38.60 7.88 -14.91
CA ALA A 42 -38.28 6.71 -14.09
C ALA A 42 -36.76 6.72 -13.85
N ASP A 43 -36.35 6.46 -12.60
CA ASP A 43 -34.94 6.35 -12.27
C ASP A 43 -34.27 5.35 -13.21
N ALA A 44 -33.11 5.75 -13.78
CA ALA A 44 -32.36 4.91 -14.72
C ALA A 44 -31.81 3.65 -14.03
N ALA A 45 -31.64 3.71 -12.69
CA ALA A 45 -31.25 2.54 -11.90
C ALA A 45 -31.83 2.56 -10.48
N THR A 46 -32.01 1.39 -9.88
CA THR A 46 -32.53 1.22 -8.51
C THR A 46 -31.79 0.13 -7.75
N VAL A 47 -31.62 0.30 -6.42
CA VAL A 47 -31.07 -0.75 -5.55
C VAL A 47 -32.08 -1.89 -5.42
N VAL A 48 -31.67 -3.11 -5.74
CA VAL A 48 -32.48 -4.33 -5.64
C VAL A 48 -32.15 -5.09 -4.37
N ALA A 49 -30.86 -5.19 -4.03
CA ALA A 49 -30.39 -5.88 -2.85
C ALA A 49 -29.03 -5.33 -2.39
N VAL A 50 -28.75 -5.51 -1.09
CA VAL A 50 -27.43 -5.35 -0.50
C VAL A 50 -27.07 -6.68 0.15
N ARG A 51 -25.98 -7.28 -0.30
CA ARG A 51 -25.53 -8.60 0.18
C ARG A 51 -24.21 -8.46 0.92
N PRO A 52 -24.04 -9.12 2.09
CA PRO A 52 -22.74 -9.11 2.80
C PRO A 52 -21.68 -9.86 2.00
N GLY A 53 -20.42 -9.40 2.09
CA GLY A 53 -19.24 -10.11 1.62
C GLY A 53 -18.71 -11.11 2.65
N VAL A 54 -17.46 -11.56 2.45
CA VAL A 54 -16.79 -12.54 3.32
C VAL A 54 -16.37 -11.96 4.67
N SER A 55 -16.41 -10.64 4.80
CA SER A 55 -16.16 -9.92 6.05
C SER A 55 -17.06 -8.69 6.13
N PRO A 56 -17.23 -8.08 7.32
CA PRO A 56 -18.06 -6.86 7.47
C PRO A 56 -17.55 -5.64 6.69
N PHE A 57 -16.35 -5.70 6.19
CA PHE A 57 -15.71 -4.61 5.41
C PHE A 57 -16.04 -4.67 3.92
N ILE A 58 -16.81 -5.68 3.49
CA ILE A 58 -17.14 -5.95 2.08
C ILE A 58 -18.64 -6.17 1.95
N ALA A 59 -19.25 -5.57 0.94
CA ALA A 59 -20.63 -5.83 0.54
C ALA A 59 -20.78 -5.79 -0.98
N PHE A 60 -21.88 -6.31 -1.49
CA PHE A 60 -22.27 -6.26 -2.88
C PHE A 60 -23.61 -5.54 -2.99
N VAL A 61 -23.64 -4.43 -3.73
CA VAL A 61 -24.86 -3.66 -3.99
C VAL A 61 -25.38 -4.06 -5.38
N ASP A 62 -26.51 -4.75 -5.41
CA ASP A 62 -27.14 -5.16 -6.65
C ASP A 62 -28.10 -4.07 -7.13
N LEU A 63 -27.89 -3.61 -8.33
CA LEU A 63 -28.66 -2.56 -8.99
C LEU A 63 -29.41 -3.14 -10.18
N ARG A 64 -30.64 -2.70 -10.40
CA ARG A 64 -31.37 -2.90 -11.65
C ARG A 64 -31.23 -1.64 -12.48
N VAL A 65 -30.75 -1.79 -13.69
CA VAL A 65 -30.59 -0.71 -14.69
C VAL A 65 -31.71 -0.83 -15.71
N ALA A 66 -32.33 0.28 -16.08
CA ALA A 66 -33.45 0.34 -17.01
C ALA A 66 -33.08 -0.21 -18.41
N ALA A 67 -34.12 -0.63 -19.16
CA ALA A 67 -33.91 -1.10 -20.52
C ALA A 67 -33.49 0.04 -21.45
N GLY A 68 -32.44 -0.20 -22.25
CA GLY A 68 -31.88 0.80 -23.15
C GLY A 68 -30.62 1.48 -22.62
N GLU A 69 -30.43 1.48 -21.32
CA GLU A 69 -29.23 2.04 -20.69
C GLU A 69 -28.02 1.11 -20.89
N VAL A 70 -26.90 1.69 -21.28
CA VAL A 70 -25.60 0.98 -21.45
C VAL A 70 -24.60 1.56 -20.48
N LEU A 71 -24.22 0.77 -19.46
CA LEU A 71 -23.25 1.19 -18.45
C LEU A 71 -21.89 1.48 -19.08
N SER A 72 -21.28 2.62 -18.74
CA SER A 72 -19.92 3.02 -19.07
C SER A 72 -18.97 2.82 -17.88
N SER A 73 -19.40 3.25 -16.68
CA SER A 73 -18.66 3.07 -15.43
C SER A 73 -19.59 3.10 -14.23
N ALA A 74 -19.09 2.59 -13.10
CA ALA A 74 -19.70 2.77 -11.79
C ALA A 74 -18.65 3.34 -10.83
N HIS A 75 -18.99 4.40 -10.15
CA HIS A 75 -18.20 5.01 -9.10
C HIS A 75 -18.91 4.81 -7.76
N TYR A 76 -18.16 4.54 -6.68
CA TYR A 76 -18.73 4.64 -5.35
C TYR A 76 -17.83 5.37 -4.37
N ARG A 77 -18.46 5.99 -3.40
CA ARG A 77 -17.84 6.67 -2.28
C ARG A 77 -18.50 6.26 -0.97
N ILE A 78 -17.71 5.99 0.07
CA ILE A 78 -18.21 5.68 1.40
C ILE A 78 -18.09 6.93 2.27
N GLU A 79 -19.22 7.43 2.77
CA GLU A 79 -19.24 8.57 3.69
C GLU A 79 -18.44 8.25 4.97
N PRO A 80 -17.47 9.10 5.37
CA PRO A 80 -16.74 8.92 6.60
C PRO A 80 -17.65 9.00 7.82
N LYS A 81 -17.31 8.30 8.89
CA LYS A 81 -17.99 8.44 10.19
C LYS A 81 -17.90 9.89 10.68
N PRO A 82 -18.94 10.40 11.40
CA PRO A 82 -18.85 11.70 12.03
C PRO A 82 -17.61 11.83 12.92
N GLY A 83 -16.82 12.88 12.70
CA GLY A 83 -15.58 13.13 13.41
C GLY A 83 -14.33 12.48 12.81
N SER A 84 -14.45 11.65 11.79
CA SER A 84 -13.31 11.17 11.00
C SER A 84 -12.63 12.34 10.29
N VAL A 85 -11.29 12.26 10.22
CA VAL A 85 -10.46 13.20 9.43
C VAL A 85 -9.83 12.52 8.22
N SER A 86 -10.02 11.21 8.08
CA SER A 86 -9.59 10.47 6.89
C SER A 86 -10.49 10.78 5.70
N ARG A 87 -9.93 10.84 4.50
CA ARG A 87 -10.70 10.96 3.26
C ARG A 87 -11.62 9.75 3.08
N PRO A 88 -12.75 9.91 2.37
CA PRO A 88 -13.62 8.79 2.04
C PRO A 88 -12.89 7.72 1.22
N VAL A 89 -13.36 6.48 1.31
CA VAL A 89 -13.05 5.47 0.29
C VAL A 89 -13.70 5.91 -1.02
N ASP A 90 -12.97 5.86 -2.10
CA ASP A 90 -13.37 6.38 -3.42
C ASP A 90 -12.87 5.43 -4.51
N VAL A 91 -13.80 4.82 -5.25
CA VAL A 91 -13.48 3.72 -6.18
C VAL A 91 -14.27 3.85 -7.48
N ASP A 92 -13.56 3.73 -8.61
CA ASP A 92 -14.15 3.64 -9.94
C ASP A 92 -13.99 2.24 -10.54
N TYR A 93 -15.06 1.77 -11.15
CA TYR A 93 -15.09 0.57 -11.97
C TYR A 93 -15.45 0.89 -13.41
N ALA A 94 -14.63 0.52 -14.38
CA ALA A 94 -15.05 0.49 -15.77
C ALA A 94 -16.11 -0.61 -15.97
N ALA A 95 -17.06 -0.40 -16.88
CA ALA A 95 -18.08 -1.41 -17.21
C ALA A 95 -17.45 -2.71 -17.73
N SER A 96 -16.31 -2.62 -18.45
CA SER A 96 -15.52 -3.77 -18.90
C SER A 96 -15.03 -4.63 -17.75
N TYR A 97 -14.56 -4.02 -16.67
CA TYR A 97 -14.13 -4.72 -15.45
C TYR A 97 -15.31 -5.46 -14.81
N LEU A 98 -16.43 -4.76 -14.58
CA LEU A 98 -17.61 -5.37 -13.96
C LEU A 98 -18.17 -6.52 -14.81
N SER A 99 -18.22 -6.36 -16.13
CA SER A 99 -18.68 -7.41 -17.05
C SER A 99 -17.73 -8.61 -17.08
N GLY A 100 -16.42 -8.35 -17.15
CA GLY A 100 -15.39 -9.40 -17.14
C GLY A 100 -15.37 -10.23 -15.86
N ARG A 101 -15.84 -9.64 -14.76
CA ARG A 101 -15.98 -10.30 -13.45
C ARG A 101 -17.35 -10.95 -13.24
N GLY A 102 -18.28 -10.83 -14.18
CA GLY A 102 -19.65 -11.33 -14.05
C GLY A 102 -20.54 -10.46 -13.15
N TYR A 103 -20.14 -9.24 -12.86
CA TYR A 103 -20.90 -8.27 -12.05
C TYR A 103 -21.88 -7.44 -12.88
N ALA A 104 -21.88 -7.57 -14.19
CA ALA A 104 -22.88 -6.96 -15.06
C ALA A 104 -23.47 -8.00 -15.99
N ALA A 105 -24.81 -8.10 -16.03
CA ALA A 105 -25.51 -9.06 -16.83
C ALA A 105 -26.74 -8.43 -17.50
N SER A 106 -26.91 -8.63 -18.81
CA SER A 106 -28.08 -8.20 -19.55
C SER A 106 -29.30 -9.07 -19.22
N LEU A 107 -30.44 -8.43 -18.99
CA LEU A 107 -31.76 -9.07 -18.83
C LEU A 107 -32.61 -8.91 -20.09
N GLY A 108 -32.02 -8.58 -21.22
CA GLY A 108 -32.72 -8.35 -22.49
C GLY A 108 -33.63 -7.12 -22.45
N SER A 109 -34.89 -7.27 -22.85
CA SER A 109 -35.87 -6.17 -22.84
C SER A 109 -36.28 -5.68 -21.44
N SER A 110 -35.84 -6.35 -20.38
CA SER A 110 -36.10 -5.97 -19.00
C SER A 110 -34.99 -5.12 -18.36
N GLY A 111 -33.98 -4.71 -19.14
CA GLY A 111 -32.82 -3.96 -18.69
C GLY A 111 -31.62 -4.84 -18.39
N SER A 112 -30.83 -4.45 -17.38
CA SER A 112 -29.66 -5.20 -16.92
C SER A 112 -29.59 -5.20 -15.39
N THR A 113 -28.75 -6.09 -14.86
CA THR A 113 -28.31 -6.04 -13.45
C THR A 113 -26.85 -5.68 -13.39
N VAL A 114 -26.51 -4.83 -12.42
CA VAL A 114 -25.12 -4.45 -12.11
C VAL A 114 -24.92 -4.70 -10.63
N THR A 115 -23.91 -5.49 -10.29
CA THR A 115 -23.42 -5.63 -8.91
C THR A 115 -22.21 -4.73 -8.72
N VAL A 116 -22.26 -3.80 -7.80
CA VAL A 116 -21.11 -2.98 -7.40
C VAL A 116 -20.48 -3.63 -6.17
N PRO A 117 -19.25 -4.19 -6.27
CA PRO A 117 -18.51 -4.64 -5.10
C PRO A 117 -18.06 -3.42 -4.30
N VAL A 118 -18.45 -3.34 -3.04
CA VAL A 118 -18.12 -2.26 -2.12
C VAL A 118 -17.21 -2.81 -1.03
N PHE A 119 -16.00 -2.27 -0.93
CA PHE A 119 -15.04 -2.61 0.13
C PHE A 119 -14.57 -1.33 0.85
N GLY A 120 -13.94 -1.49 2.00
CA GLY A 120 -13.52 -0.37 2.81
C GLY A 120 -14.63 0.16 3.74
N LEU A 121 -15.67 -0.65 4.00
CA LEU A 121 -16.76 -0.31 4.92
C LEU A 121 -16.25 -0.25 6.38
N TYR A 122 -16.98 0.46 7.23
CA TYR A 122 -16.83 0.38 8.68
C TYR A 122 -17.64 -0.81 9.21
N ALA A 123 -17.09 -1.57 10.14
CA ALA A 123 -17.81 -2.62 10.84
C ALA A 123 -18.74 -2.06 11.94
N ASN A 124 -19.81 -2.81 12.28
CA ASN A 124 -20.82 -2.42 13.26
C ASN A 124 -21.38 -1.01 13.03
N TYR A 125 -21.72 -0.71 11.78
CA TYR A 125 -22.11 0.63 11.37
C TYR A 125 -23.08 0.60 10.18
N GLN A 126 -23.98 1.58 10.12
CA GLN A 126 -24.75 1.85 8.91
C GLN A 126 -23.94 2.75 8.00
N ASN A 127 -23.27 2.17 7.03
CA ASN A 127 -22.51 2.92 6.04
C ASN A 127 -23.45 3.54 5.00
N LEU A 128 -23.23 4.80 4.66
CA LEU A 128 -23.81 5.45 3.50
C LEU A 128 -22.83 5.33 2.35
N VAL A 129 -23.28 4.71 1.26
CA VAL A 129 -22.49 4.50 0.06
C VAL A 129 -23.15 5.24 -1.08
N ASP A 130 -22.55 6.33 -1.52
CA ASP A 130 -22.98 7.05 -2.70
C ASP A 130 -22.42 6.34 -3.93
N ILE A 131 -23.29 5.98 -4.87
CA ILE A 131 -22.95 5.28 -6.10
C ILE A 131 -23.39 6.16 -7.26
N GLU A 132 -22.53 6.35 -8.24
CA GLU A 132 -22.84 7.03 -9.49
C GLU A 132 -22.64 6.05 -10.64
N LEU A 133 -23.71 5.78 -11.40
CA LEU A 133 -23.63 5.03 -12.65
C LEU A 133 -23.54 6.01 -13.81
N GLN A 134 -22.50 5.89 -14.61
CA GLN A 134 -22.36 6.64 -15.86
C GLN A 134 -22.75 5.78 -17.05
N PHE A 135 -23.61 6.29 -17.93
CA PHE A 135 -24.08 5.61 -19.12
C PHE A 135 -23.37 6.12 -20.39
N ALA A 136 -23.47 5.33 -21.46
CA ALA A 136 -22.77 5.59 -22.72
C ALA A 136 -23.28 6.83 -23.48
N ASP A 137 -24.52 7.27 -23.23
CA ASP A 137 -25.11 8.49 -23.75
C ASP A 137 -24.68 9.76 -22.98
N GLY A 138 -23.97 9.58 -21.86
CA GLY A 138 -23.48 10.65 -21.00
C GLY A 138 -24.34 10.93 -19.79
N ASP A 139 -25.47 10.26 -19.63
CA ASP A 139 -26.32 10.39 -18.44
C ASP A 139 -25.63 9.78 -17.21
N VAL A 140 -25.90 10.40 -16.05
CA VAL A 140 -25.37 9.99 -14.74
C VAL A 140 -26.53 9.77 -13.78
N GLU A 141 -26.62 8.58 -13.20
CA GLU A 141 -27.63 8.24 -12.20
C GLU A 141 -26.99 8.14 -10.81
N PRO A 142 -27.26 9.08 -9.89
CA PRO A 142 -26.79 9.02 -8.50
C PRO A 142 -27.73 8.14 -7.65
N ILE A 143 -27.15 7.24 -6.89
CA ILE A 143 -27.84 6.29 -6.03
C ILE A 143 -27.18 6.31 -4.66
N GLN A 144 -27.95 6.38 -3.57
CA GLN A 144 -27.43 6.16 -2.23
C GLN A 144 -27.88 4.81 -1.69
N ALA A 145 -26.92 3.94 -1.36
CA ALA A 145 -27.18 2.67 -0.70
C ALA A 145 -26.84 2.75 0.79
N LYS A 146 -27.73 2.19 1.63
CA LYS A 146 -27.46 1.99 3.07
C LYS A 146 -26.98 0.57 3.27
N VAL A 147 -25.77 0.44 3.82
CA VAL A 147 -25.10 -0.85 4.03
C VAL A 147 -24.88 -1.03 5.54
N ASP A 148 -25.75 -1.83 6.15
CA ASP A 148 -25.62 -2.21 7.56
C ASP A 148 -24.62 -3.37 7.67
N THR A 149 -23.55 -3.17 8.46
CA THR A 149 -22.49 -4.15 8.62
C THR A 149 -22.49 -4.78 10.01
N ALA A 150 -22.15 -6.06 10.08
CA ALA A 150 -21.97 -6.76 11.33
C ALA A 150 -20.76 -6.22 12.11
N ALA A 151 -20.73 -6.49 13.43
CA ALA A 151 -19.55 -6.27 14.23
C ALA A 151 -18.43 -7.22 13.78
N TYR A 152 -17.19 -6.74 13.86
CA TYR A 152 -15.99 -7.54 13.66
C TYR A 152 -15.24 -7.65 14.99
N THR A 153 -14.79 -8.84 15.30
CA THR A 153 -13.83 -9.11 16.38
C THR A 153 -12.65 -9.81 15.75
N ASP A 154 -11.46 -9.22 15.91
CA ASP A 154 -10.26 -9.84 15.42
C ASP A 154 -9.97 -11.14 16.19
N PRO A 155 -9.83 -12.29 15.50
CA PRO A 155 -9.58 -13.58 16.16
C PRO A 155 -8.31 -13.58 17.03
N ASN A 156 -7.35 -12.73 16.69
CA ASN A 156 -6.07 -12.61 17.41
C ASN A 156 -6.11 -11.49 18.46
N GLY A 157 -7.18 -10.69 18.53
CA GLY A 157 -7.33 -9.58 19.47
C GLY A 157 -6.33 -8.44 19.26
N ILE A 158 -5.88 -8.23 18.04
CA ILE A 158 -4.80 -7.29 17.68
C ILE A 158 -5.37 -6.04 17.02
N TYR A 159 -6.00 -6.21 15.84
CA TYR A 159 -6.24 -5.10 14.91
C TYR A 159 -7.49 -4.28 15.22
N ASP A 160 -8.44 -4.81 15.97
CA ASP A 160 -9.69 -4.15 16.36
C ASP A 160 -9.54 -3.24 17.61
N ARG A 161 -8.34 -3.16 18.19
CA ARG A 161 -8.07 -2.45 19.46
C ARG A 161 -6.74 -1.71 19.46
N PRO A 162 -6.49 -0.78 18.51
CA PRO A 162 -5.28 0.02 18.57
C PRO A 162 -5.27 0.90 19.82
N VAL A 163 -4.12 1.06 20.42
CA VAL A 163 -3.87 2.13 21.39
C VAL A 163 -3.48 3.38 20.61
N ILE A 164 -4.28 4.43 20.73
CA ILE A 164 -4.04 5.70 20.06
C ILE A 164 -3.12 6.56 20.94
N LEU A 165 -1.82 6.55 20.67
CA LEU A 165 -0.86 7.41 21.38
C LEU A 165 -0.97 8.86 20.92
N LYS A 166 -1.23 9.05 19.62
CA LYS A 166 -1.55 10.33 19.03
C LYS A 166 -2.63 10.13 17.96
N ALA A 167 -3.78 10.75 18.17
CA ALA A 167 -4.82 10.82 17.15
C ALA A 167 -4.32 11.64 15.95
N ARG A 168 -4.82 11.34 14.75
CA ARG A 168 -4.48 12.11 13.56
C ARG A 168 -4.75 13.59 13.76
N THR A 169 -3.74 14.40 13.48
CA THR A 169 -3.86 15.86 13.55
C THR A 169 -4.75 16.34 12.40
N ALA A 170 -5.90 16.94 12.73
CA ALA A 170 -6.82 17.47 11.73
C ALA A 170 -6.15 18.59 10.91
N GLY A 171 -6.31 18.53 9.60
CA GLY A 171 -5.74 19.51 8.66
C GLY A 171 -4.23 19.38 8.43
N ALA A 172 -3.54 18.41 9.06
CA ALA A 172 -2.16 18.12 8.73
C ALA A 172 -2.07 17.54 7.30
N ALA A 173 -1.07 18.00 6.54
CA ALA A 173 -0.77 17.42 5.25
C ALA A 173 -0.30 15.97 5.45
N LEU A 174 -0.96 15.03 4.76
CA LEU A 174 -0.60 13.62 4.75
C LEU A 174 -1.02 13.03 3.41
N GLY A 175 -0.08 12.51 2.65
CA GLY A 175 -0.28 11.98 1.30
C GLY A 175 -1.07 10.68 1.23
N PHE A 176 -1.45 10.11 2.38
CA PHE A 176 -2.25 8.89 2.46
C PHE A 176 -3.27 8.97 3.61
N ASP A 177 -4.40 8.30 3.43
CA ASP A 177 -5.43 8.17 4.47
C ASP A 177 -5.66 6.73 4.89
N PHE A 178 -5.07 5.80 4.15
CA PHE A 178 -5.13 4.36 4.43
C PHE A 178 -3.74 3.76 4.33
N PHE A 179 -3.53 2.74 5.14
CA PHE A 179 -2.32 1.90 5.07
C PHE A 179 -2.69 0.45 5.34
N TYR A 180 -1.86 -0.47 4.90
CA TYR A 180 -2.03 -1.88 5.24
C TYR A 180 -0.82 -2.42 5.98
N MET A 181 -1.09 -3.32 6.90
CA MET A 181 -0.10 -4.11 7.62
C MET A 181 -0.04 -5.51 7.03
N LYS A 182 1.16 -6.00 6.76
CA LYS A 182 1.42 -7.38 6.34
C LYS A 182 1.44 -8.27 7.58
N SER A 183 0.39 -9.06 7.79
CA SER A 183 0.24 -9.92 8.96
C SER A 183 0.91 -11.28 8.75
N ALA A 184 1.71 -11.73 9.70
CA ALA A 184 2.19 -13.11 9.68
C ALA A 184 1.09 -14.12 10.09
N LEU A 185 -0.03 -13.65 10.66
CA LEU A 185 -1.12 -14.48 11.19
C LEU A 185 -2.28 -14.68 10.21
N GLY A 186 -2.33 -13.93 9.11
CA GLY A 186 -3.46 -13.99 8.17
C GLY A 186 -3.33 -13.07 6.98
N SER A 187 -4.48 -12.60 6.45
CA SER A 187 -4.53 -11.64 5.35
C SER A 187 -3.91 -10.31 5.75
N PRO A 188 -3.51 -9.46 4.77
CA PRO A 188 -3.23 -8.06 5.05
C PRO A 188 -4.43 -7.40 5.74
N VAL A 189 -4.16 -6.41 6.58
CA VAL A 189 -5.19 -5.63 7.27
C VAL A 189 -5.06 -4.19 6.84
N VAL A 190 -6.13 -3.61 6.28
CA VAL A 190 -6.16 -2.18 5.93
C VAL A 190 -6.80 -1.40 7.06
N VAL A 191 -6.14 -0.32 7.45
CA VAL A 191 -6.56 0.60 8.51
C VAL A 191 -6.55 2.02 7.95
N ASP A 192 -7.50 2.87 8.39
CA ASP A 192 -7.44 4.29 8.09
C ASP A 192 -6.60 5.06 9.13
N THR A 193 -6.28 6.30 8.82
CA THR A 193 -5.46 7.15 9.68
C THR A 193 -6.21 7.70 10.91
N ASP A 194 -7.46 7.31 11.11
CA ASP A 194 -8.20 7.45 12.38
C ASP A 194 -8.08 6.20 13.27
N GLY A 195 -7.37 5.16 12.80
CA GLY A 195 -7.18 3.89 13.50
C GLY A 195 -8.33 2.90 13.35
N GLN A 196 -9.24 3.11 12.38
CA GLN A 196 -10.35 2.19 12.13
C GLN A 196 -9.96 1.13 11.10
N MET A 197 -10.25 -0.14 11.40
CA MET A 197 -10.13 -1.19 10.38
C MET A 197 -11.10 -0.92 9.23
N ARG A 198 -10.59 -1.05 8.01
CA ARG A 198 -11.36 -0.80 6.79
C ARG A 198 -11.39 -2.01 5.85
N TRP A 199 -10.51 -2.98 6.04
CA TRP A 199 -10.52 -4.20 5.25
C TRP A 199 -9.70 -5.30 5.90
N VAL A 200 -10.26 -6.48 5.91
CA VAL A 200 -9.61 -7.76 6.23
C VAL A 200 -10.52 -8.87 5.71
N VAL A 201 -9.94 -10.01 5.36
CA VAL A 201 -10.72 -11.21 5.04
C VAL A 201 -10.23 -12.40 5.86
N PRO A 202 -11.10 -13.38 6.14
CA PRO A 202 -10.67 -14.63 6.75
C PRO A 202 -9.67 -15.35 5.84
N ALA A 203 -8.42 -15.43 6.26
CA ALA A 203 -7.36 -16.12 5.52
C ALA A 203 -6.48 -16.88 6.50
N THR A 204 -6.01 -18.04 6.07
CA THR A 204 -5.18 -18.95 6.89
C THR A 204 -3.70 -18.88 6.52
N MET A 205 -3.35 -18.10 5.48
CA MET A 205 -1.98 -17.94 5.00
C MET A 205 -1.42 -16.60 5.48
N SER A 206 -0.19 -16.61 5.97
CA SER A 206 0.58 -15.41 6.28
C SER A 206 0.66 -14.48 5.08
N SER A 207 0.53 -13.19 5.30
CA SER A 207 0.71 -12.14 4.28
C SER A 207 2.02 -11.36 4.43
N ALA A 208 2.98 -11.89 5.17
CA ALA A 208 4.30 -11.27 5.34
C ALA A 208 4.92 -10.94 3.97
N SER A 209 4.99 -11.93 3.08
CA SER A 209 5.42 -11.72 1.68
C SER A 209 4.23 -11.30 0.83
N SER A 210 3.92 -10.02 0.77
CA SER A 210 2.79 -9.56 -0.04
C SER A 210 3.01 -8.17 -0.64
N ALA A 211 2.28 -7.89 -1.72
CA ALA A 211 2.22 -6.57 -2.35
C ALA A 211 0.80 -6.27 -2.88
N VAL A 212 0.46 -5.00 -2.98
CA VAL A 212 -0.75 -4.56 -3.70
C VAL A 212 -0.48 -4.60 -5.21
N ARG A 213 -1.39 -5.20 -5.96
CA ARG A 213 -1.35 -5.21 -7.42
C ARG A 213 -2.76 -5.15 -8.00
N GLY A 214 -3.08 -4.09 -8.73
CA GLY A 214 -4.41 -3.89 -9.31
C GLY A 214 -5.52 -3.92 -8.24
N ASN A 215 -6.43 -4.89 -8.34
CA ASN A 215 -7.64 -5.00 -7.51
C ASN A 215 -7.48 -5.84 -6.21
N GLY A 216 -6.26 -6.03 -5.73
CA GLY A 216 -6.04 -6.81 -4.51
C GLY A 216 -4.58 -6.97 -4.12
N PHE A 217 -4.34 -7.96 -3.29
CA PHE A 217 -3.01 -8.37 -2.84
C PHE A 217 -2.52 -9.59 -3.60
N VAL A 218 -1.22 -9.64 -3.87
CA VAL A 218 -0.48 -10.85 -4.25
C VAL A 218 0.31 -11.30 -3.04
N ILE A 219 0.11 -12.53 -2.60
CA ILE A 219 0.69 -13.07 -1.37
C ILE A 219 1.51 -14.30 -1.74
N GLY A 220 2.82 -14.28 -1.44
CA GLY A 220 3.72 -15.42 -1.59
C GLY A 220 3.50 -16.44 -0.48
N ASP A 221 3.47 -17.72 -0.84
CA ASP A 221 3.29 -18.80 0.13
C ASP A 221 4.62 -19.13 0.82
N PRO A 222 4.70 -19.05 2.17
CA PRO A 222 5.94 -19.35 2.89
C PRO A 222 6.27 -20.86 2.96
N GLN A 223 5.44 -21.73 2.39
CA GLN A 223 5.61 -23.17 2.41
C GLN A 223 5.63 -23.82 1.02
N ALA A 224 5.38 -23.04 -0.04
CA ALA A 224 5.28 -23.57 -1.40
C ALA A 224 5.65 -22.50 -2.46
N PRO A 225 6.10 -22.92 -3.65
CA PRO A 225 6.38 -22.02 -4.76
C PRO A 225 5.07 -21.62 -5.47
N ARG A 226 4.24 -20.85 -4.80
CA ARG A 226 2.98 -20.32 -5.35
C ARG A 226 2.66 -18.97 -4.77
N VAL A 227 1.83 -18.22 -5.47
CA VAL A 227 1.22 -16.98 -5.00
C VAL A 227 -0.29 -17.10 -4.92
N ARG A 228 -0.87 -16.43 -3.94
CA ARG A 228 -2.32 -16.23 -3.82
C ARG A 228 -2.67 -14.82 -4.22
N ARG A 229 -3.56 -14.68 -5.18
CA ARG A 229 -4.29 -13.45 -5.42
C ARG A 229 -5.44 -13.34 -4.43
N LEU A 230 -5.52 -12.26 -3.69
CA LEU A 230 -6.58 -11.97 -2.73
C LEU A 230 -7.15 -10.59 -3.09
N GLU A 231 -8.33 -10.57 -3.69
CA GLU A 231 -8.91 -9.35 -4.23
C GLU A 231 -9.72 -8.59 -3.17
N PHE A 232 -9.93 -7.28 -3.38
CA PHE A 232 -10.63 -6.44 -2.40
C PHE A 232 -12.11 -6.83 -2.23
N ASP A 233 -12.72 -7.49 -3.20
CA ASP A 233 -14.05 -8.09 -3.08
C ASP A 233 -14.09 -9.41 -2.30
N GLY A 234 -12.93 -9.90 -1.85
CA GLY A 234 -12.77 -11.13 -1.09
C GLY A 234 -12.57 -12.39 -1.92
N THR A 235 -12.55 -12.29 -3.25
CA THR A 235 -12.26 -13.46 -4.09
C THR A 235 -10.79 -13.84 -4.04
N THR A 236 -10.50 -15.14 -4.18
CA THR A 236 -9.14 -15.68 -4.10
C THR A 236 -8.82 -16.58 -5.28
N ARG A 237 -7.55 -16.56 -5.71
CA ARG A 237 -7.02 -17.47 -6.72
C ARG A 237 -5.56 -17.80 -6.40
N ASP A 238 -5.20 -19.08 -6.45
CA ASP A 238 -3.81 -19.52 -6.31
C ASP A 238 -3.19 -19.74 -7.70
N THR A 239 -1.94 -19.33 -7.87
CA THR A 239 -1.13 -19.51 -9.07
C THR A 239 0.20 -20.15 -8.67
N ALA A 240 0.52 -21.31 -9.23
CA ALA A 240 1.82 -21.95 -9.03
C ALA A 240 2.91 -21.17 -9.75
N LEU A 241 4.05 -20.94 -9.08
CA LEU A 241 5.23 -20.36 -9.71
C LEU A 241 5.85 -21.38 -10.67
N GLN A 242 6.15 -20.96 -11.88
CA GLN A 242 6.80 -21.81 -12.89
C GLN A 242 8.32 -21.83 -12.66
N ALA A 243 8.72 -22.28 -11.49
CA ALA A 243 10.09 -22.20 -10.98
C ALA A 243 10.41 -23.47 -10.19
N PRO A 244 10.88 -24.55 -10.83
CA PRO A 244 11.05 -25.86 -10.18
C PRO A 244 12.09 -25.85 -9.06
N ASP A 245 13.02 -24.91 -9.06
CA ASP A 245 14.06 -24.80 -8.05
C ASP A 245 13.66 -23.94 -6.84
N VAL A 246 12.58 -23.13 -6.96
CA VAL A 246 12.06 -22.32 -5.85
C VAL A 246 11.27 -23.21 -4.90
N THR A 247 11.46 -23.02 -3.60
CA THR A 247 10.77 -23.82 -2.57
C THR A 247 9.64 -23.06 -1.89
N ASN A 248 9.83 -21.77 -1.62
CA ASN A 248 8.88 -20.93 -0.89
C ASN A 248 9.23 -19.45 -1.04
N PHE A 249 8.32 -18.57 -0.63
CA PHE A 249 8.57 -17.15 -0.45
C PHE A 249 8.96 -16.84 0.99
N HIS A 250 9.74 -15.77 1.16
CA HIS A 250 10.06 -15.20 2.47
C HIS A 250 10.05 -13.66 2.39
N HIS A 251 10.08 -12.98 3.53
CA HIS A 251 10.15 -11.54 3.74
C HIS A 251 9.21 -10.70 2.86
N ASN A 252 9.56 -10.33 1.64
CA ASN A 252 8.81 -9.31 0.92
C ASN A 252 8.45 -9.69 -0.54
N ILE A 253 7.47 -8.98 -1.08
CA ILE A 253 7.20 -8.87 -2.51
C ILE A 253 7.10 -7.38 -2.82
N ASP A 254 7.80 -6.94 -3.87
CA ASP A 254 7.88 -5.55 -4.28
C ASP A 254 7.59 -5.39 -5.79
N PRO A 255 7.24 -4.18 -6.27
CA PRO A 255 7.13 -3.93 -7.70
C PRO A 255 8.46 -4.18 -8.43
N GLY A 256 8.41 -4.94 -9.53
CA GLY A 256 9.54 -5.17 -10.43
C GLY A 256 9.49 -4.29 -11.68
N LYS A 257 10.37 -4.58 -12.64
CA LYS A 257 10.41 -3.89 -13.92
C LYS A 257 9.17 -4.19 -14.79
N VAL A 258 8.75 -5.43 -14.81
CA VAL A 258 7.62 -5.92 -15.61
C VAL A 258 6.58 -6.59 -14.72
N GLY A 259 7.04 -7.45 -13.81
CA GLY A 259 6.22 -8.20 -12.87
C GLY A 259 6.37 -7.73 -11.43
N LEU A 260 6.50 -8.68 -10.53
CA LEU A 260 6.78 -8.46 -9.11
C LEU A 260 8.13 -9.10 -8.77
N LEU A 261 8.93 -8.41 -7.97
CA LEU A 261 10.10 -8.96 -7.30
C LEU A 261 9.63 -9.81 -6.13
N GLY A 262 10.08 -11.06 -6.05
CA GLY A 262 9.80 -11.97 -4.95
C GLY A 262 11.08 -12.49 -4.34
N GLU A 263 11.18 -12.41 -3.03
CA GLU A 263 12.26 -12.99 -2.25
C GLU A 263 11.93 -14.45 -1.98
N VAL A 264 12.80 -15.36 -2.39
CA VAL A 264 12.52 -16.80 -2.37
C VAL A 264 13.70 -17.61 -1.88
N ASP A 265 13.38 -18.72 -1.22
CA ASP A 265 14.33 -19.81 -1.05
C ASP A 265 14.36 -20.68 -2.30
N ALA A 266 15.53 -21.21 -2.65
CA ALA A 266 15.69 -22.06 -3.82
C ALA A 266 16.68 -23.20 -3.55
N ILE A 267 16.61 -24.27 -4.34
CA ILE A 267 17.63 -25.33 -4.37
C ILE A 267 18.62 -25.00 -5.47
N ARG A 268 19.89 -24.90 -5.12
CA ARG A 268 21.01 -24.68 -6.04
C ARG A 268 22.06 -25.76 -5.88
N ASN A 269 22.34 -26.50 -6.94
CA ASN A 269 23.30 -27.61 -6.92
C ASN A 269 23.03 -28.63 -5.78
N GLY A 270 21.74 -28.86 -5.45
CA GLY A 270 21.33 -29.77 -4.38
C GLY A 270 21.44 -29.20 -2.97
N VAL A 271 21.79 -27.93 -2.81
CA VAL A 271 21.85 -27.22 -1.51
C VAL A 271 20.82 -26.12 -1.48
N GLN A 272 20.20 -25.89 -0.34
CA GLN A 272 19.27 -24.78 -0.18
C GLN A 272 20.01 -23.44 -0.16
N ALA A 273 19.64 -22.55 -1.07
CA ALA A 273 20.03 -21.14 -1.06
C ALA A 273 19.03 -20.38 -0.19
N ILE A 274 19.34 -20.32 1.11
CA ILE A 274 18.48 -19.68 2.10
C ILE A 274 18.58 -18.17 1.94
N GLU A 275 17.43 -17.53 1.76
CA GLU A 275 17.25 -16.06 1.71
C GLU A 275 18.31 -15.32 0.88
N SER A 276 18.67 -15.91 -0.29
CA SER A 276 19.69 -15.37 -1.18
C SER A 276 19.32 -15.44 -2.67
N THR A 277 18.07 -15.74 -2.98
CA THR A 277 17.54 -15.78 -4.35
C THR A 277 16.42 -14.77 -4.54
N LEU A 278 16.55 -13.89 -5.53
CA LEU A 278 15.52 -12.95 -5.95
C LEU A 278 14.96 -13.40 -7.30
N VAL A 279 13.65 -13.35 -7.44
CA VAL A 279 12.96 -13.61 -8.71
C VAL A 279 12.11 -12.41 -9.13
N GLU A 280 11.99 -12.16 -10.42
CA GLU A 280 10.87 -11.39 -10.97
C GLU A 280 9.91 -12.34 -11.66
N PHE A 281 8.62 -12.22 -11.36
CA PHE A 281 7.58 -13.12 -11.84
C PHE A 281 6.30 -12.38 -12.22
N ASP A 282 5.55 -12.97 -13.14
CA ASP A 282 4.19 -12.55 -13.46
C ASP A 282 3.20 -13.19 -12.46
N PRO A 283 2.51 -12.41 -11.62
CA PRO A 283 1.63 -12.95 -10.59
C PRO A 283 0.36 -13.60 -11.13
N ASP A 284 -0.04 -13.33 -12.37
CA ASP A 284 -1.25 -13.89 -12.97
C ASP A 284 -1.01 -15.26 -13.59
N THR A 285 0.18 -15.48 -14.15
CA THR A 285 0.55 -16.74 -14.82
C THR A 285 1.53 -17.60 -14.02
N GLY A 286 2.23 -17.01 -13.06
CA GLY A 286 3.33 -17.64 -12.31
C GLY A 286 4.62 -17.79 -13.13
N ALA A 287 4.69 -17.22 -14.33
CA ALA A 287 5.87 -17.30 -15.17
C ALA A 287 7.04 -16.50 -14.57
N LEU A 288 8.23 -17.10 -14.53
CA LEU A 288 9.44 -16.37 -14.18
C LEU A 288 9.85 -15.46 -15.33
N ILE A 289 10.12 -14.20 -15.00
CA ILE A 289 10.66 -13.18 -15.91
C ILE A 289 12.18 -13.16 -15.77
N LYS A 290 12.68 -13.17 -14.55
CA LYS A 290 14.10 -13.09 -14.22
C LYS A 290 14.40 -13.79 -12.90
N THR A 291 15.66 -14.25 -12.76
CA THR A 291 16.19 -14.79 -11.49
C THR A 291 17.59 -14.25 -11.25
N TRP A 292 17.87 -13.84 -10.04
CA TRP A 292 19.19 -13.48 -9.54
C TRP A 292 19.52 -14.34 -8.32
N ASP A 293 20.58 -15.17 -8.46
CA ASP A 293 21.22 -15.83 -7.33
C ASP A 293 22.32 -14.91 -6.79
N LEU A 294 22.12 -14.38 -5.57
CA LEU A 294 23.06 -13.41 -4.99
C LEU A 294 24.39 -14.08 -4.61
N GLY A 295 24.37 -15.40 -4.33
CA GLY A 295 25.58 -16.18 -4.14
C GLY A 295 26.43 -16.25 -5.41
N ASP A 296 25.80 -16.53 -6.56
CA ASP A 296 26.47 -16.52 -7.86
C ASP A 296 26.95 -15.12 -8.26
N THR A 297 26.12 -14.09 -8.03
CA THR A 297 26.51 -12.69 -8.30
C THR A 297 27.76 -12.29 -7.55
N LEU A 298 27.81 -12.55 -6.25
CA LEU A 298 28.96 -12.20 -5.42
C LEU A 298 30.17 -13.09 -5.75
N SER A 299 29.94 -14.39 -5.98
CA SER A 299 31.03 -15.31 -6.37
C SER A 299 31.72 -14.88 -7.67
N ARG A 300 30.94 -14.46 -8.69
CA ARG A 300 31.54 -13.95 -9.93
C ARG A 300 32.39 -12.69 -9.69
N ALA A 301 31.88 -11.74 -8.90
CA ALA A 301 32.60 -10.52 -8.58
C ALA A 301 33.91 -10.79 -7.81
N MET A 302 33.87 -11.73 -6.85
CA MET A 302 35.00 -12.13 -6.03
C MET A 302 36.09 -12.85 -6.89
N GLN A 303 35.68 -13.85 -7.65
CA GLN A 303 36.61 -14.63 -8.52
C GLN A 303 37.28 -13.74 -9.58
N ALA A 304 36.54 -12.82 -10.19
CA ALA A 304 37.06 -11.88 -11.17
C ALA A 304 38.22 -11.00 -10.64
N ALA A 305 38.26 -10.80 -9.33
CA ALA A 305 39.29 -10.02 -8.64
C ALA A 305 40.30 -10.89 -7.85
N GLY A 306 40.17 -12.22 -7.90
CA GLY A 306 41.10 -13.16 -7.30
C GLY A 306 40.82 -13.56 -5.85
N ASP A 307 39.66 -13.21 -5.30
CA ASP A 307 39.21 -13.66 -3.97
C ASP A 307 38.55 -15.04 -4.07
N ASP A 308 38.63 -15.83 -3.00
CA ASP A 308 37.94 -17.10 -2.87
C ASP A 308 36.51 -16.86 -2.37
N PRO A 309 35.47 -17.07 -3.19
CA PRO A 309 34.08 -16.85 -2.75
C PRO A 309 33.63 -17.81 -1.65
N ALA A 310 34.20 -19.01 -1.53
CA ALA A 310 33.81 -19.99 -0.53
C ALA A 310 34.07 -19.51 0.92
N ALA A 311 34.93 -18.51 1.09
CA ALA A 311 35.16 -17.89 2.38
C ALA A 311 34.02 -16.98 2.83
N PHE A 312 33.20 -16.46 1.89
CA PHE A 312 32.11 -15.51 2.18
C PHE A 312 30.72 -16.09 1.86
N VAL A 313 30.53 -16.63 0.66
CA VAL A 313 29.26 -17.21 0.19
C VAL A 313 29.10 -18.61 0.81
N ARG A 314 28.09 -18.79 1.65
CA ARG A 314 27.91 -20.00 2.48
C ARG A 314 26.56 -20.66 2.21
N PRO A 315 26.39 -21.41 1.11
CA PRO A 315 25.14 -22.13 0.83
C PRO A 315 24.75 -23.06 1.99
N GLY A 316 23.46 -23.20 2.24
CA GLY A 316 22.92 -24.05 3.32
C GLY A 316 22.82 -23.37 4.69
N VAL A 317 23.29 -22.12 4.80
CA VAL A 317 23.05 -21.28 5.99
C VAL A 317 22.48 -19.92 5.54
N ASP A 318 21.79 -19.24 6.42
CA ASP A 318 21.26 -17.90 6.20
C ASP A 318 22.38 -16.86 6.36
N TRP A 319 23.25 -16.76 5.37
CA TRP A 319 24.44 -15.88 5.39
C TRP A 319 24.16 -14.50 4.80
N PHE A 320 23.16 -14.40 3.95
CA PHE A 320 22.82 -13.16 3.23
C PHE A 320 21.65 -12.45 3.88
N HIS A 321 20.61 -13.18 4.23
CA HIS A 321 19.36 -12.71 4.84
C HIS A 321 18.74 -11.57 4.03
N MET A 322 18.31 -11.89 2.80
CA MET A 322 17.62 -10.94 1.95
C MET A 322 16.24 -10.62 2.52
N ASN A 323 15.92 -9.34 2.67
CA ASN A 323 14.68 -8.93 3.32
C ASN A 323 13.96 -7.76 2.63
N ALA A 324 14.51 -7.20 1.56
CA ALA A 324 13.85 -6.24 0.70
C ALA A 324 14.61 -6.08 -0.63
N ALA A 325 13.87 -5.79 -1.69
CA ALA A 325 14.44 -5.45 -2.98
C ALA A 325 13.60 -4.36 -3.67
N THR A 326 14.21 -3.53 -4.50
CA THR A 326 13.51 -2.53 -5.30
C THR A 326 14.14 -2.37 -6.67
N TYR A 327 13.31 -2.22 -7.71
CA TYR A 327 13.76 -1.91 -9.06
C TYR A 327 14.02 -0.41 -9.23
N ASP A 328 15.17 -0.06 -9.79
CA ASP A 328 15.52 1.34 -10.10
C ASP A 328 15.40 1.58 -11.61
N PRO A 329 14.34 2.27 -12.06
CA PRO A 329 14.12 2.53 -13.49
C PRO A 329 15.10 3.57 -14.07
N ARG A 330 15.84 4.29 -13.23
CA ARG A 330 16.75 5.36 -13.69
C ARG A 330 17.96 4.82 -14.43
N ASP A 331 18.40 3.62 -14.09
CA ASP A 331 19.58 2.97 -14.67
C ASP A 331 19.43 1.47 -14.91
N ASP A 332 18.19 0.99 -14.94
CA ASP A 332 17.82 -0.41 -15.19
C ASP A 332 18.56 -1.38 -14.28
N SER A 333 18.36 -1.24 -12.98
CA SER A 333 19.07 -2.00 -11.96
C SER A 333 18.12 -2.44 -10.83
N VAL A 334 18.64 -3.31 -9.96
CA VAL A 334 17.92 -3.76 -8.76
C VAL A 334 18.78 -3.48 -7.54
N ILE A 335 18.17 -2.90 -6.51
CA ILE A 335 18.79 -2.69 -5.20
C ILE A 335 18.26 -3.76 -4.26
N VAL A 336 19.15 -4.44 -3.56
CA VAL A 336 18.82 -5.55 -2.65
C VAL A 336 19.41 -5.29 -1.27
N SER A 337 18.63 -5.53 -0.25
CA SER A 337 19.06 -5.49 1.15
C SER A 337 19.47 -6.87 1.63
N SER A 338 20.70 -6.99 2.11
CA SER A 338 21.19 -8.09 2.94
C SER A 338 21.27 -7.62 4.38
N ARG A 339 20.34 -8.01 5.23
CA ARG A 339 20.33 -7.61 6.65
C ARG A 339 21.65 -7.92 7.34
N GLU A 340 22.26 -9.05 7.00
CA GLU A 340 23.51 -9.51 7.60
C GLU A 340 24.73 -8.72 7.15
N ASN A 341 24.71 -8.15 5.92
CA ASN A 341 25.94 -7.62 5.36
C ASN A 341 25.84 -6.15 4.95
N PHE A 342 24.98 -5.82 3.97
CA PHE A 342 24.98 -4.53 3.26
C PHE A 342 23.69 -4.34 2.43
N VAL A 343 23.55 -3.17 1.84
CA VAL A 343 22.70 -2.95 0.67
C VAL A 343 23.61 -3.01 -0.57
N LEU A 344 23.18 -3.71 -1.61
CA LEU A 344 23.91 -3.78 -2.88
C LEU A 344 23.01 -3.39 -4.06
N LYS A 345 23.65 -2.99 -5.14
CA LYS A 345 22.99 -2.74 -6.42
C LYS A 345 23.57 -3.65 -7.50
N ILE A 346 22.69 -4.26 -8.29
CA ILE A 346 23.07 -5.11 -9.42
C ILE A 346 22.44 -4.58 -10.71
N ASP A 347 23.11 -4.77 -11.82
CA ASP A 347 22.56 -4.54 -13.15
C ASP A 347 21.40 -5.51 -13.41
N TYR A 348 20.28 -5.03 -13.90
CA TYR A 348 19.08 -5.84 -14.10
C TYR A 348 19.33 -6.97 -15.13
N ALA A 349 20.01 -6.67 -16.24
CA ALA A 349 20.17 -7.61 -17.33
C ALA A 349 21.23 -8.68 -17.03
N SER A 350 22.43 -8.28 -16.59
CA SER A 350 23.58 -9.17 -16.36
C SER A 350 23.60 -9.78 -14.96
N GLY A 351 23.01 -9.11 -13.96
CA GLY A 351 23.14 -9.45 -12.55
C GLY A 351 24.53 -9.12 -11.99
N ASP A 352 25.29 -8.25 -12.65
CA ASP A 352 26.62 -7.86 -12.18
C ASP A 352 26.53 -6.88 -11.03
N LEU A 353 27.42 -7.04 -10.06
CA LEU A 353 27.52 -6.18 -8.89
C LEU A 353 28.03 -4.78 -9.30
N LEU A 354 27.20 -3.76 -9.07
CA LEU A 354 27.52 -2.36 -9.37
C LEU A 354 28.19 -1.67 -8.19
N TRP A 355 27.57 -1.66 -7.03
CA TRP A 355 28.10 -1.07 -5.80
C TRP A 355 27.55 -1.74 -4.53
N ILE A 356 28.22 -1.49 -3.41
CA ILE A 356 27.86 -1.93 -2.06
C ILE A 356 27.80 -0.71 -1.13
N LEU A 357 26.75 -0.59 -0.33
CA LEU A 357 26.64 0.33 0.80
C LEU A 357 26.47 -0.47 2.09
N GLY A 358 27.51 -0.50 2.92
CA GLY A 358 27.51 -1.28 4.16
C GLY A 358 28.67 -0.92 5.07
N ASP A 359 28.56 -1.32 6.34
CA ASP A 359 29.58 -1.08 7.35
C ASP A 359 30.91 -1.78 7.00
N PRO A 360 32.01 -1.02 6.77
CA PRO A 360 33.30 -1.58 6.42
C PRO A 360 33.97 -2.34 7.58
N ALA A 361 33.46 -2.26 8.79
CA ALA A 361 33.94 -3.07 9.91
C ALA A 361 33.49 -4.54 9.81
N LYS A 362 32.49 -4.86 9.00
CA LYS A 362 31.99 -6.24 8.83
C LYS A 362 32.92 -7.09 7.96
N TYR A 363 32.77 -8.42 8.08
CA TYR A 363 33.61 -9.41 7.44
C TYR A 363 33.70 -9.29 5.91
N TRP A 364 32.59 -8.92 5.25
CA TRP A 364 32.57 -8.75 3.78
C TRP A 364 33.63 -7.77 3.26
N HIS A 365 33.98 -6.75 4.02
CA HIS A 365 34.93 -5.71 3.61
C HIS A 365 36.40 -6.20 3.67
N THR A 366 36.66 -7.35 4.29
CA THR A 366 38.01 -7.97 4.28
C THR A 366 38.37 -8.56 2.91
N PHE A 367 37.40 -8.70 2.00
CA PHE A 367 37.63 -9.17 0.62
C PHE A 367 37.88 -7.98 -0.30
N PRO A 368 39.08 -7.86 -0.91
CA PRO A 368 39.43 -6.75 -1.79
C PRO A 368 38.46 -6.52 -2.93
N SER A 369 37.90 -7.60 -3.50
CA SER A 369 36.90 -7.55 -4.57
C SER A 369 35.63 -6.81 -4.17
N LEU A 370 35.11 -7.09 -2.98
CA LEU A 370 33.90 -6.47 -2.46
C LEU A 370 34.18 -5.06 -1.92
N ALA A 371 35.29 -4.88 -1.19
CA ALA A 371 35.73 -3.57 -0.72
C ALA A 371 35.93 -2.59 -1.90
N ALA A 372 36.42 -3.09 -3.03
CA ALA A 372 36.57 -2.30 -4.27
C ALA A 372 35.22 -1.83 -4.84
N ARG A 373 34.06 -2.36 -4.44
CA ARG A 373 32.72 -1.95 -4.83
C ARG A 373 32.01 -1.11 -3.77
N SER A 374 32.66 -0.91 -2.61
CA SER A 374 32.10 -0.15 -1.51
C SER A 374 31.92 1.33 -1.87
N LEU A 375 30.80 1.89 -1.45
CA LEU A 375 30.58 3.33 -1.41
C LEU A 375 31.16 3.89 -0.10
N THR A 376 31.86 5.00 -0.19
CA THR A 376 32.37 5.72 0.98
C THR A 376 31.28 6.64 1.52
N LEU A 377 30.93 6.46 2.77
CA LEU A 377 29.94 7.32 3.43
C LEU A 377 30.56 8.67 3.81
N GLY A 378 29.82 9.75 3.54
CA GLY A 378 30.22 11.11 3.93
C GLY A 378 30.38 11.25 5.44
N SER A 379 31.17 12.24 5.86
CA SER A 379 31.45 12.48 7.27
C SER A 379 30.18 12.71 8.09
N GLY A 380 30.04 12.01 9.20
CA GLY A 380 28.91 12.10 10.12
C GLY A 380 27.71 11.24 9.74
N GLY A 381 27.73 10.59 8.58
CA GLY A 381 26.69 9.64 8.20
C GLY A 381 26.85 8.30 8.92
N LEU A 382 25.75 7.56 8.96
CA LEU A 382 25.64 6.25 9.59
C LEU A 382 25.35 5.19 8.52
N TYR A 383 26.14 4.11 8.50
CA TYR A 383 25.90 2.98 7.61
C TYR A 383 24.59 2.25 7.95
N PRO A 384 23.97 1.56 6.98
CA PRO A 384 22.83 0.68 7.25
C PRO A 384 23.16 -0.39 8.30
N ILE A 385 22.29 -0.55 9.30
CA ILE A 385 22.44 -1.53 10.39
C ILE A 385 21.14 -2.28 10.58
N GLY A 386 21.12 -3.60 10.32
CA GLY A 386 19.93 -4.44 10.43
C GLY A 386 18.80 -3.94 9.54
N GLN A 387 19.14 -3.33 8.41
CA GLN A 387 18.22 -2.59 7.55
C GLN A 387 17.14 -3.46 6.93
N HIS A 388 15.95 -2.86 6.77
CA HIS A 388 14.76 -3.42 6.11
C HIS A 388 14.14 -2.40 5.15
N ALA A 389 13.21 -2.86 4.30
CA ALA A 389 12.31 -2.01 3.50
C ALA A 389 13.04 -1.00 2.60
N VAL A 390 14.04 -1.46 1.84
CA VAL A 390 14.72 -0.59 0.87
C VAL A 390 13.74 -0.12 -0.21
N SER A 391 13.71 1.18 -0.46
CA SER A 391 12.86 1.81 -1.48
C SER A 391 13.56 3.03 -2.07
N ILE A 392 13.01 3.56 -3.16
CA ILE A 392 13.48 4.81 -3.76
C ILE A 392 12.46 5.90 -3.44
N ALA A 393 12.88 6.91 -2.70
CA ALA A 393 12.06 8.06 -2.35
C ALA A 393 11.82 8.96 -3.59
N HIS A 394 10.83 9.86 -3.51
CA HIS A 394 10.46 10.76 -4.62
C HIS A 394 11.62 11.68 -5.06
N ASP A 395 12.53 12.01 -4.14
CA ASP A 395 13.73 12.79 -4.44
C ASP A 395 14.86 11.96 -5.08
N GLY A 396 14.63 10.66 -5.28
CA GLY A 396 15.58 9.71 -5.84
C GLY A 396 16.59 9.15 -4.85
N SER A 397 16.51 9.50 -3.58
CA SER A 397 17.36 8.89 -2.55
C SER A 397 16.95 7.45 -2.26
N LEU A 398 17.90 6.62 -1.84
CA LEU A 398 17.65 5.29 -1.31
C LEU A 398 17.16 5.44 0.14
N MET A 399 15.90 5.10 0.38
CA MET A 399 15.31 5.11 1.72
C MET A 399 15.24 3.70 2.29
N LEU A 400 15.45 3.57 3.58
CA LEU A 400 15.36 2.32 4.31
C LEU A 400 15.09 2.55 5.81
N MET A 401 14.61 1.50 6.47
CA MET A 401 14.52 1.45 7.93
C MET A 401 15.77 0.78 8.49
N ASN A 402 16.48 1.46 9.38
CA ASN A 402 17.58 0.93 10.17
C ASN A 402 17.04 0.43 11.51
N ASP A 403 16.93 -0.89 11.70
CA ASP A 403 16.47 -1.47 12.96
C ASP A 403 17.49 -1.31 14.09
N GLY A 404 18.76 -1.15 13.75
CA GLY A 404 19.82 -0.90 14.72
C GLY A 404 20.47 -2.15 15.32
N LEU A 405 19.96 -3.36 15.03
CA LEU A 405 20.55 -4.60 15.53
C LEU A 405 21.73 -5.02 14.63
N ALA A 406 22.87 -5.32 15.26
CA ALA A 406 24.03 -5.87 14.57
C ALA A 406 23.72 -7.22 13.89
N SER A 407 24.61 -7.66 12.99
CA SER A 407 24.49 -8.95 12.31
C SER A 407 24.52 -10.12 13.30
N VAL A 408 23.74 -11.17 13.02
CA VAL A 408 23.62 -12.35 13.88
C VAL A 408 24.16 -13.63 13.23
N ASN A 409 24.28 -13.67 11.89
CA ASN A 409 24.67 -14.86 11.12
C ASN A 409 26.09 -14.76 10.51
N GLN A 410 26.95 -13.90 11.06
CA GLN A 410 28.34 -13.79 10.60
C GLN A 410 29.14 -15.07 10.87
N PRO A 411 30.22 -15.35 10.12
CA PRO A 411 31.14 -16.46 10.44
C PRO A 411 31.68 -16.36 11.85
N ALA A 412 31.98 -17.51 12.47
CA ALA A 412 32.52 -17.55 13.82
C ALA A 412 33.80 -16.69 13.96
N GLY A 413 33.79 -15.75 14.91
CA GLY A 413 34.89 -14.82 15.15
C GLY A 413 34.92 -13.61 14.23
N ALA A 414 34.03 -13.51 13.25
CA ALA A 414 33.90 -12.32 12.41
C ALA A 414 33.15 -11.19 13.13
N PRO A 415 33.46 -9.91 12.85
CA PRO A 415 32.75 -8.80 13.46
C PRO A 415 31.27 -8.77 13.07
N ALA A 416 30.40 -8.61 14.04
CA ALA A 416 28.96 -8.42 13.83
C ALA A 416 28.60 -7.03 13.25
N GLY A 417 29.54 -6.10 13.23
CA GLY A 417 29.35 -4.71 12.89
C GLY A 417 28.80 -3.88 14.05
N GLU A 418 28.40 -2.66 13.75
CA GLU A 418 27.86 -1.71 14.71
C GLU A 418 26.44 -2.11 15.16
N ALA A 419 26.07 -1.71 16.37
CA ALA A 419 24.71 -1.80 16.90
C ALA A 419 24.29 -0.45 17.48
N ARG A 420 22.98 -0.16 17.44
CA ARG A 420 22.38 1.05 18.03
C ARG A 420 21.25 0.66 18.96
N GLY A 421 21.01 1.48 19.98
CA GLY A 421 19.89 1.31 20.91
C GLY A 421 18.59 1.96 20.43
N TYR A 422 18.49 2.33 19.16
CA TYR A 422 17.33 2.96 18.56
C TYR A 422 17.21 2.58 17.07
N SER A 423 16.01 2.68 16.53
CA SER A 423 15.73 2.47 15.12
C SER A 423 15.44 3.81 14.41
N ALA A 424 15.81 3.91 13.13
CA ALA A 424 15.71 5.17 12.39
C ALA A 424 15.39 4.96 10.91
N VAL A 425 14.64 5.88 10.34
CA VAL A 425 14.47 6.02 8.89
C VAL A 425 15.64 6.81 8.34
N SER A 426 16.41 6.22 7.44
CA SER A 426 17.53 6.87 6.76
C SER A 426 17.31 6.95 5.26
N ALA A 427 17.78 8.03 4.66
CA ALA A 427 17.84 8.20 3.21
C ALA A 427 19.29 8.45 2.78
N TYR A 428 19.71 7.80 1.69
CA TYR A 428 21.04 7.91 1.15
C TYR A 428 21.01 8.48 -0.25
N THR A 429 21.68 9.62 -0.45
CA THR A 429 22.00 10.12 -1.78
C THR A 429 23.24 9.40 -2.28
N ILE A 430 23.13 8.71 -3.41
CA ILE A 430 24.20 7.89 -3.97
C ILE A 430 24.89 8.62 -5.12
N ASP A 431 26.19 8.84 -5.00
CA ASP A 431 27.08 9.23 -6.09
C ASP A 431 27.89 7.99 -6.55
N ALA A 432 27.29 7.22 -7.47
CA ALA A 432 27.92 6.02 -7.98
C ALA A 432 29.22 6.30 -8.75
N ALA A 433 29.32 7.44 -9.45
CA ALA A 433 30.51 7.83 -10.22
C ALA A 433 31.67 8.22 -9.30
N GLY A 434 31.41 8.99 -8.26
CA GLY A 434 32.37 9.37 -7.22
C GLY A 434 32.54 8.29 -6.15
N ARG A 435 31.77 7.19 -6.21
CA ARG A 435 31.78 6.09 -5.22
C ARG A 435 31.53 6.58 -3.81
N GLY A 436 30.60 7.52 -3.66
CA GLY A 436 30.19 8.12 -2.41
C GLY A 436 28.73 7.90 -2.09
N ALA A 437 28.40 7.99 -0.82
CA ALA A 437 27.04 8.09 -0.33
C ALA A 437 26.95 9.16 0.77
N THR A 438 25.84 9.88 0.82
CA THR A 438 25.55 10.82 1.91
C THR A 438 24.27 10.39 2.59
N GLU A 439 24.35 10.14 3.89
CA GLU A 439 23.19 9.78 4.70
C GLU A 439 22.51 11.02 5.27
N ALA A 440 21.18 11.01 5.27
CA ALA A 440 20.34 11.90 6.03
C ALA A 440 19.37 11.08 6.85
N THR A 441 19.43 11.19 8.17
CA THR A 441 18.41 10.62 9.06
C THR A 441 17.10 11.39 8.81
N ARG A 442 16.08 10.68 8.32
CA ARG A 442 14.76 11.26 8.05
C ARG A 442 13.92 11.34 9.33
N PHE A 443 13.99 10.28 10.15
CA PHE A 443 13.24 10.22 11.38
C PHE A 443 13.83 9.16 12.32
N ASP A 444 14.05 9.50 13.60
CA ASP A 444 14.58 8.59 14.62
C ASP A 444 13.77 8.59 15.92
N TYR A 445 12.62 9.22 15.91
CA TYR A 445 11.73 9.42 17.07
C TYR A 445 12.47 9.97 18.32
N GLY A 446 13.48 10.82 18.13
CA GLY A 446 14.35 11.30 19.20
C GLY A 446 15.17 10.20 19.88
N GLN A 447 15.48 9.13 19.14
CA GLN A 447 16.25 7.95 19.57
C GLN A 447 15.63 7.21 20.77
N SER A 448 14.30 7.26 20.90
CA SER A 448 13.56 6.68 22.04
C SER A 448 12.88 5.36 21.71
N VAL A 449 12.82 4.95 20.43
CA VAL A 449 12.19 3.70 20.01
C VAL A 449 13.23 2.76 19.42
N PHE A 450 13.26 1.53 19.91
CA PHE A 450 14.07 0.44 19.38
C PHE A 450 13.18 -0.71 18.94
N SER A 451 13.26 -1.07 17.66
CA SER A 451 12.59 -2.19 17.04
C SER A 451 13.62 -2.98 16.24
N SER A 452 14.02 -4.13 16.77
CA SER A 452 15.25 -4.82 16.36
C SER A 452 15.18 -5.54 15.02
N VAL A 453 13.97 -5.79 14.50
CA VAL A 453 13.74 -6.56 13.26
C VAL A 453 12.42 -6.16 12.59
N CYS A 454 12.26 -6.48 11.31
CA CYS A 454 11.02 -6.40 10.53
C CYS A 454 10.47 -4.99 10.30
N SER A 455 11.06 -3.95 10.87
CA SER A 455 10.51 -2.60 10.76
C SER A 455 10.56 -2.08 9.32
N SER A 456 9.70 -1.13 9.01
CA SER A 456 9.66 -0.57 7.65
C SER A 456 9.40 0.94 7.64
N ALA A 457 9.78 1.57 6.54
CA ALA A 457 9.41 2.94 6.25
C ALA A 457 9.15 3.07 4.75
N TYR A 458 7.97 3.58 4.41
CA TYR A 458 7.59 3.80 3.01
C TYR A 458 7.02 5.19 2.82
N GLU A 459 7.47 5.83 1.76
CA GLU A 459 7.01 7.14 1.36
C GLU A 459 5.76 7.04 0.49
N ALA A 460 4.77 7.90 0.77
CA ALA A 460 3.64 8.09 -0.12
C ALA A 460 4.07 8.89 -1.35
N ALA A 461 3.86 8.34 -2.54
CA ALA A 461 4.27 8.95 -3.80
C ALA A 461 3.65 10.33 -4.07
N ALA A 462 2.55 10.66 -3.37
CA ALA A 462 1.82 11.89 -3.62
C ALA A 462 2.53 13.16 -3.13
N ASP A 463 3.21 13.09 -1.97
CA ASP A 463 3.72 14.31 -1.33
C ASP A 463 4.99 14.10 -0.48
N GLY A 464 5.53 12.89 -0.38
CA GLY A 464 6.68 12.60 0.47
C GLY A 464 6.36 12.37 1.95
N SER A 465 5.09 12.23 2.31
CA SER A 465 4.68 11.72 3.63
C SER A 465 5.17 10.30 3.85
N VAL A 466 5.53 9.94 5.06
CA VAL A 466 6.12 8.62 5.37
C VAL A 466 5.26 7.86 6.38
N LEU A 467 4.99 6.59 6.09
CA LEU A 467 4.52 5.63 7.08
C LEU A 467 5.73 4.89 7.66
N VAL A 468 5.89 4.95 8.97
CA VAL A 468 6.93 4.22 9.71
C VAL A 468 6.27 3.13 10.53
N ASP A 469 6.79 1.91 10.42
CA ASP A 469 6.40 0.74 11.19
C ASP A 469 7.58 0.26 12.05
N TYR A 470 7.45 0.39 13.35
CA TYR A 470 8.32 -0.25 14.34
C TYR A 470 7.67 -1.59 14.72
N ALA A 471 8.01 -2.66 14.01
CA ALA A 471 7.30 -3.93 14.10
C ALA A 471 7.38 -4.62 15.47
N VAL A 472 8.43 -4.36 16.25
CA VAL A 472 8.72 -5.02 17.54
C VAL A 472 9.24 -4.02 18.60
N ALA A 473 8.58 -2.88 18.74
CA ALA A 473 8.89 -1.89 19.75
C ALA A 473 8.68 -2.42 21.19
N ASP A 474 9.14 -1.66 22.17
CA ASP A 474 8.91 -1.86 23.61
C ASP A 474 9.23 -3.29 24.10
N ASN A 475 10.46 -3.72 23.85
CA ASN A 475 10.91 -5.08 24.18
C ASN A 475 10.09 -6.18 23.49
N THR A 476 9.74 -5.96 22.24
CA THR A 476 9.00 -6.91 21.36
C THR A 476 7.54 -7.14 21.74
N THR A 477 6.91 -6.21 22.41
CA THR A 477 5.51 -6.35 22.85
C THR A 477 4.52 -5.57 22.02
N HIS A 478 4.97 -4.55 21.26
CA HIS A 478 4.10 -3.70 20.46
C HIS A 478 4.66 -3.48 19.03
N ALA A 479 3.79 -3.52 18.05
CA ALA A 479 4.02 -2.89 16.75
C ALA A 479 3.51 -1.45 16.82
N ARG A 480 4.28 -0.48 16.33
CA ARG A 480 3.95 0.94 16.40
C ARG A 480 3.97 1.57 15.02
N LEU A 481 2.84 2.13 14.63
CA LEU A 481 2.62 2.73 13.30
C LEU A 481 2.57 4.25 13.43
N VAL A 482 3.50 4.93 12.76
CA VAL A 482 3.65 6.39 12.84
C VAL A 482 3.50 7.00 11.46
N GLY A 483 2.57 7.94 11.30
CA GLY A 483 2.44 8.74 10.08
C GLY A 483 3.19 10.06 10.22
N LEU A 484 4.04 10.35 9.24
CA LEU A 484 4.80 11.60 9.15
C LEU A 484 4.33 12.43 7.98
N ASP A 485 4.17 13.74 8.20
CA ASP A 485 3.96 14.69 7.11
C ASP A 485 5.26 14.90 6.29
N PRO A 486 5.23 15.61 5.13
CA PRO A 486 6.44 15.92 4.35
C PRO A 486 7.51 16.68 5.14
N GLY A 487 7.14 17.37 6.21
CA GLY A 487 8.04 18.06 7.13
C GLY A 487 8.60 17.15 8.24
N GLN A 488 8.32 15.83 8.19
CA GLN A 488 8.75 14.83 9.17
C GLN A 488 8.13 15.03 10.57
N ASN A 489 7.00 15.75 10.65
CA ASN A 489 6.27 15.86 11.90
C ASN A 489 5.33 14.65 12.05
N VAL A 490 5.26 14.11 13.27
CA VAL A 490 4.31 13.05 13.59
C VAL A 490 2.88 13.57 13.47
N VAL A 491 2.09 12.96 12.59
CA VAL A 491 0.67 13.28 12.34
C VAL A 491 -0.24 12.34 13.14
N PHE A 492 0.07 11.06 13.19
CA PHE A 492 -0.59 10.07 14.04
C PHE A 492 0.42 9.06 14.59
N ASP A 493 0.02 8.32 15.64
CA ASP A 493 0.85 7.32 16.29
C ASP A 493 -0.03 6.28 16.98
N PHE A 494 0.04 5.04 16.51
CA PHE A 494 -0.79 3.92 16.95
C PHE A 494 0.06 2.75 17.42
N GLU A 495 -0.37 2.09 18.48
CA GLU A 495 0.22 0.85 18.93
C GLU A 495 -0.75 -0.33 18.79
N TYR A 496 -0.21 -1.47 18.43
CA TYR A 496 -0.91 -2.75 18.39
C TYR A 496 -0.11 -3.79 19.17
N PRO A 497 -0.76 -4.69 19.92
CA PRO A 497 -0.02 -5.78 20.58
C PRO A 497 0.64 -6.68 19.55
N THR A 498 1.84 -7.20 19.85
CA THR A 498 2.56 -8.12 18.98
C THR A 498 3.29 -9.20 19.77
N THR A 499 3.64 -10.28 19.07
CA THR A 499 4.60 -11.28 19.51
C THR A 499 5.57 -11.51 18.36
N GLY A 500 6.77 -10.97 18.47
CA GLY A 500 7.68 -10.87 17.34
C GLY A 500 7.06 -10.04 16.22
N CYS A 501 7.31 -10.37 14.96
CA CYS A 501 6.80 -9.64 13.78
C CYS A 501 5.38 -10.07 13.35
N ASN A 502 4.58 -10.67 14.22
CA ASN A 502 3.31 -11.29 13.82
C ASN A 502 2.24 -10.27 13.41
N THR A 503 2.23 -9.10 14.03
CA THR A 503 1.22 -8.06 13.80
C THR A 503 1.50 -7.26 12.55
N SER A 504 2.73 -6.79 12.41
CA SER A 504 3.17 -6.06 11.24
C SER A 504 4.56 -6.56 10.86
N TRP A 505 4.63 -7.31 9.77
CA TRP A 505 5.92 -7.68 9.18
C TRP A 505 6.51 -6.52 8.37
N ASN A 506 5.61 -5.66 7.92
CA ASN A 506 5.87 -4.48 7.11
C ASN A 506 4.54 -3.74 6.94
N ALA A 507 4.55 -2.42 6.84
CA ALA A 507 3.36 -1.63 6.58
C ALA A 507 3.59 -0.62 5.46
N GLN A 508 2.58 -0.43 4.59
CA GLN A 508 2.68 0.47 3.45
C GLN A 508 1.40 1.30 3.28
N PRO A 509 1.51 2.55 2.80
CA PRO A 509 0.35 3.32 2.36
C PRO A 509 -0.42 2.60 1.25
N ILE A 510 -1.75 2.77 1.22
CA ILE A 510 -2.63 2.28 0.16
C ILE A 510 -3.70 3.32 -0.16
N SER A 511 -4.03 3.49 -1.44
CA SER A 511 -4.91 4.55 -1.90
C SER A 511 -6.36 4.08 -2.02
N PHE A 512 -7.03 3.70 -0.92
CA PHE A 512 -8.46 3.37 -0.94
C PHE A 512 -9.34 4.58 -1.29
N ASP A 513 -8.79 5.77 -1.20
CA ASP A 513 -9.40 7.05 -1.55
C ASP A 513 -9.23 7.46 -3.04
N ALA A 514 -8.68 6.59 -3.88
CA ALA A 514 -8.45 6.87 -5.31
C ALA A 514 -8.26 5.59 -6.14
N MET A 515 -9.02 4.52 -5.88
CA MET A 515 -8.88 3.27 -6.63
C MET A 515 -9.57 3.32 -7.97
N ARG A 516 -8.94 2.72 -9.00
CA ARG A 516 -9.44 2.65 -10.38
C ARG A 516 -9.29 1.25 -10.93
N PHE A 517 -10.39 0.63 -11.39
CA PHE A 517 -10.42 -0.71 -11.97
C PHE A 517 -10.91 -0.64 -13.41
N GLN A 518 -10.04 -1.00 -14.37
CA GLN A 518 -10.26 -0.89 -15.81
C GLN A 518 -10.47 -2.24 -16.49
#